data_50e01e03b9bde4967a86a5ddfd18e056
#
_entry.id   50e01e03b9bde4967a86a5ddfd18e056
#
_cell.length_a   1.000
_cell.length_b   1.000
_cell.length_c   1.000
_cell.angle_alpha   90.00
_cell.angle_beta   90.00
_cell.angle_gamma   90.00
#
_symmetry.space_group_name_H-M   'P 1'
#
loop_
_entity.id
_entity.type
_entity.pdbx_description
1 polymer ?
#
loop_
_entity_poly.entity_id
_entity_poly.type
_entity_poly.pdbx_seq_one_letter_code
_entity_poly.pdbx_strand_id
1 'polypeptide(L)'
;MAVSSTVERGRQGNFEDNVNAYFNHAATFCNYAPGLLEQIKVCNSVYAFAFPVRHADGSIEVVHAWRAEHSHHKLPTKGGVRYSPQVDESEVKALAALMTYKCALVDVPFGGAKGAVQIDPARYTVEQLERITRRYTHELDRKQSVSYTHLTLPTTERV
;
A
#
# COMPACT_ATOMS: atom_id res chain seq x y z
N MET A 1 -49.20 15.75 -0.72
CA MET A 1 -48.33 14.59 -0.93
C MET A 1 -46.98 15.07 -1.38
N ALA A 2 -46.02 15.14 -0.48
CA ALA A 2 -44.65 15.55 -0.75
C ALA A 2 -43.82 14.28 -1.04
N VAL A 3 -43.30 14.17 -2.26
CA VAL A 3 -42.40 13.08 -2.67
C VAL A 3 -41.01 13.49 -2.21
N SER A 4 -40.52 12.81 -1.17
CA SER A 4 -39.13 12.93 -0.71
C SER A 4 -38.23 12.24 -1.71
N SER A 5 -37.48 13.00 -2.50
CA SER A 5 -36.41 12.48 -3.35
C SER A 5 -35.16 12.27 -2.47
N THR A 6 -35.00 11.05 -1.99
CA THR A 6 -33.75 10.60 -1.39
C THR A 6 -32.72 10.49 -2.53
N VAL A 7 -31.84 11.48 -2.64
CA VAL A 7 -30.68 11.40 -3.52
C VAL A 7 -29.75 10.34 -2.90
N GLU A 8 -29.74 9.15 -3.48
CA GLU A 8 -28.69 8.15 -3.24
C GLU A 8 -27.35 8.78 -3.62
N ARG A 9 -26.55 9.14 -2.64
CA ARG A 9 -25.13 9.44 -2.83
C ARG A 9 -24.50 8.15 -3.36
N GLY A 10 -24.25 8.09 -4.68
CA GLY A 10 -23.54 7.01 -5.32
C GLY A 10 -22.25 6.69 -4.54
N ARG A 11 -22.02 5.42 -4.26
CA ARG A 11 -20.74 4.93 -3.73
C ARG A 11 -19.64 5.48 -4.62
N GLN A 12 -18.89 6.46 -4.12
CA GLN A 12 -17.59 6.77 -4.70
C GLN A 12 -16.78 5.47 -4.61
N GLY A 13 -16.45 4.88 -5.77
CA GLY A 13 -15.61 3.70 -5.85
C GLY A 13 -14.34 3.93 -5.04
N ASN A 14 -13.88 2.93 -4.30
CA ASN A 14 -12.66 3.06 -3.55
C ASN A 14 -11.46 3.20 -4.53
N PHE A 15 -10.28 3.58 -4.02
CA PHE A 15 -9.11 3.82 -4.88
C PHE A 15 -8.68 2.55 -5.66
N GLU A 16 -8.86 1.36 -5.10
CA GLU A 16 -8.61 0.07 -5.75
C GLU A 16 -9.55 -0.15 -6.94
N ASP A 17 -10.84 0.19 -6.80
CA ASP A 17 -11.82 0.11 -7.89
C ASP A 17 -11.42 1.02 -9.08
N ASN A 18 -10.93 2.22 -8.78
CA ASN A 18 -10.45 3.13 -9.82
C ASN A 18 -9.23 2.58 -10.56
N VAL A 19 -8.25 2.03 -9.85
CA VAL A 19 -7.06 1.41 -10.47
C VAL A 19 -7.47 0.22 -11.33
N ASN A 20 -8.40 -0.61 -10.86
CA ASN A 20 -8.93 -1.74 -11.62
C ASN A 20 -9.72 -1.29 -12.85
N ALA A 21 -10.47 -0.19 -12.77
CA ALA A 21 -11.19 0.37 -13.91
C ALA A 21 -10.23 0.85 -15.01
N TYR A 22 -9.14 1.53 -14.66
CA TYR A 22 -8.08 1.91 -15.62
C TYR A 22 -7.42 0.70 -16.26
N PHE A 23 -7.08 -0.33 -15.47
CA PHE A 23 -6.52 -1.56 -16.00
C PHE A 23 -7.49 -2.25 -16.97
N ASN A 24 -8.77 -2.40 -16.59
CA ASN A 24 -9.78 -3.01 -17.44
C ASN A 24 -9.96 -2.24 -18.76
N HIS A 25 -9.94 -0.91 -18.70
CA HIS A 25 -10.01 -0.09 -19.91
C HIS A 25 -8.78 -0.33 -20.81
N ALA A 26 -7.57 -0.32 -20.26
CA ALA A 26 -6.35 -0.61 -21.02
C ALA A 26 -6.36 -2.03 -21.59
N ALA A 27 -6.89 -3.01 -20.88
CA ALA A 27 -7.00 -4.40 -21.32
C ALA A 27 -7.88 -4.59 -22.58
N THR A 28 -8.83 -3.67 -22.84
CA THR A 28 -9.64 -3.73 -24.08
C THR A 28 -8.84 -3.53 -25.34
N PHE A 29 -7.66 -2.92 -25.25
CA PHE A 29 -6.74 -2.73 -26.39
C PHE A 29 -5.74 -3.88 -26.57
N CYS A 30 -5.76 -4.88 -25.67
CA CYS A 30 -4.84 -6.00 -25.66
C CYS A 30 -5.59 -7.28 -26.06
N ASN A 31 -4.94 -8.13 -26.88
CA ASN A 31 -5.49 -9.43 -27.27
C ASN A 31 -4.89 -10.56 -26.42
N TYR A 32 -5.13 -10.51 -25.10
CA TYR A 32 -4.69 -11.55 -24.17
C TYR A 32 -5.86 -12.35 -23.63
N ALA A 33 -5.58 -13.60 -23.20
CA ALA A 33 -6.59 -14.43 -22.57
C ALA A 33 -7.19 -13.76 -21.31
N PRO A 34 -8.52 -13.75 -21.13
CA PRO A 34 -9.14 -13.10 -19.97
C PRO A 34 -8.61 -13.59 -18.63
N GLY A 35 -8.29 -14.87 -18.49
CA GLY A 35 -7.71 -15.43 -17.25
C GLY A 35 -6.34 -14.84 -16.91
N LEU A 36 -5.51 -14.49 -17.89
CA LEU A 36 -4.24 -13.81 -17.67
C LEU A 36 -4.46 -12.38 -17.15
N LEU A 37 -5.42 -11.66 -17.74
CA LEU A 37 -5.74 -10.30 -17.33
C LEU A 37 -6.27 -10.27 -15.89
N GLU A 38 -7.12 -11.22 -15.51
CA GLU A 38 -7.60 -11.36 -14.13
C GLU A 38 -6.44 -11.67 -13.16
N GLN A 39 -5.52 -12.54 -13.53
CA GLN A 39 -4.33 -12.86 -12.72
C GLN A 39 -3.45 -11.63 -12.47
N ILE A 40 -3.30 -10.74 -13.47
CA ILE A 40 -2.49 -9.52 -13.33
C ILE A 40 -3.11 -8.54 -12.31
N LYS A 41 -4.43 -8.51 -12.16
CA LYS A 41 -5.12 -7.63 -11.20
C LYS A 41 -4.99 -8.09 -9.75
N VAL A 42 -4.85 -9.38 -9.52
CA VAL A 42 -4.87 -9.95 -8.16
C VAL A 42 -3.55 -9.66 -7.44
N CYS A 43 -3.63 -9.04 -6.26
CA CYS A 43 -2.49 -8.89 -5.38
C CYS A 43 -2.05 -10.26 -4.83
N ASN A 44 -0.78 -10.64 -5.04
CA ASN A 44 -0.28 -11.97 -4.66
C ASN A 44 -0.25 -12.19 -3.15
N SER A 45 0.14 -11.19 -2.37
CA SER A 45 0.13 -11.29 -0.92
C SER A 45 -0.07 -9.96 -0.23
N VAL A 46 -0.74 -10.00 0.92
CA VAL A 46 -0.86 -8.86 1.83
C VAL A 46 -0.53 -9.34 3.24
N TYR A 47 0.41 -8.66 3.87
CA TYR A 47 0.72 -8.85 5.26
C TYR A 47 0.18 -7.67 6.06
N ALA A 48 -0.84 -7.92 6.87
CA ALA A 48 -1.43 -6.97 7.81
C ALA A 48 -0.95 -7.31 9.23
N PHE A 49 -0.51 -6.32 9.99
CA PHE A 49 -0.02 -6.50 11.35
C PHE A 49 -0.21 -5.24 12.18
N ALA A 50 -0.14 -5.39 13.49
CA ALA A 50 -0.21 -4.29 14.42
C ALA A 50 0.89 -4.43 15.48
N PHE A 51 1.37 -3.29 16.00
CA PHE A 51 2.38 -3.27 17.04
C PHE A 51 2.18 -2.08 17.99
N PRO A 52 2.56 -2.23 19.28
CA PRO A 52 2.45 -1.16 20.25
C PRO A 52 3.57 -0.13 20.07
N VAL A 53 3.21 1.13 20.23
CA VAL A 53 4.14 2.28 20.31
C VAL A 53 3.93 2.94 21.67
N ARG A 54 5.01 3.10 22.44
CA ARG A 54 4.98 3.81 23.72
C ARG A 54 5.30 5.29 23.51
N HIS A 55 4.43 6.17 23.99
CA HIS A 55 4.64 7.61 24.01
C HIS A 55 5.49 8.05 25.21
N ALA A 56 5.94 9.32 25.21
CA ALA A 56 6.77 9.88 26.27
C ALA A 56 6.05 9.98 27.61
N ASP A 57 4.72 10.11 27.59
CA ASP A 57 3.85 10.13 28.77
C ASP A 57 3.59 8.73 29.37
N GLY A 58 4.16 7.68 28.76
CA GLY A 58 3.98 6.28 29.15
C GLY A 58 2.75 5.60 28.56
N SER A 59 1.89 6.32 27.84
CA SER A 59 0.74 5.74 27.15
C SER A 59 1.19 4.79 26.02
N ILE A 60 0.32 3.84 25.68
CA ILE A 60 0.58 2.87 24.60
C ILE A 60 -0.51 3.05 23.55
N GLU A 61 -0.06 3.25 22.31
CA GLU A 61 -0.90 3.28 21.12
C GLU A 61 -0.65 2.03 20.29
N VAL A 62 -1.71 1.43 19.73
CA VAL A 62 -1.58 0.31 18.79
C VAL A 62 -1.62 0.86 17.37
N VAL A 63 -0.53 0.67 16.65
CA VAL A 63 -0.37 1.12 15.26
C VAL A 63 -0.64 -0.04 14.31
N HIS A 64 -1.50 0.19 13.32
CA HIS A 64 -1.78 -0.75 12.24
C HIS A 64 -0.87 -0.49 11.04
N ALA A 65 -0.44 -1.57 10.40
CA ALA A 65 0.46 -1.49 9.26
C ALA A 65 0.21 -2.63 8.26
N TRP A 66 0.57 -2.38 6.99
CA TRP A 66 0.40 -3.33 5.89
C TRP A 66 1.63 -3.36 5.00
N ARG A 67 1.84 -4.51 4.38
CA ARG A 67 2.72 -4.68 3.24
C ARG A 67 2.00 -5.50 2.19
N ALA A 68 1.70 -4.89 1.04
CA ALA A 68 1.17 -5.59 -0.13
C ALA A 68 2.30 -5.84 -1.14
N GLU A 69 2.37 -7.06 -1.63
CA GLU A 69 3.23 -7.49 -2.73
C GLU A 69 2.31 -7.88 -3.88
N HIS A 70 2.15 -6.97 -4.83
CA HIS A 70 1.16 -7.12 -5.88
C HIS A 70 1.55 -8.21 -6.86
N SER A 71 2.81 -8.27 -7.28
CA SER A 71 3.22 -9.26 -8.27
C SER A 71 4.58 -9.87 -7.98
N HIS A 72 4.61 -11.21 -7.91
CA HIS A 72 5.83 -12.01 -7.74
C HIS A 72 6.43 -12.50 -9.07
N HIS A 73 5.96 -11.99 -10.23
CA HIS A 73 6.48 -12.38 -11.54
C HIS A 73 7.97 -12.05 -11.71
N LYS A 74 8.46 -11.04 -11.01
CA LYS A 74 9.86 -10.66 -10.88
C LYS A 74 10.16 -10.33 -9.42
N LEU A 75 11.21 -10.91 -8.87
CA LEU A 75 11.68 -10.65 -7.50
C LEU A 75 13.01 -9.90 -7.52
N PRO A 76 13.29 -9.11 -6.49
CA PRO A 76 12.42 -8.81 -5.34
C PRO A 76 11.27 -7.87 -5.70
N THR A 77 10.22 -7.86 -4.88
CA THR A 77 9.17 -6.85 -4.97
C THR A 77 9.66 -5.53 -4.42
N LYS A 78 9.35 -4.41 -5.11
CA LYS A 78 9.81 -3.06 -4.75
C LYS A 78 8.64 -2.10 -4.58
N GLY A 79 8.72 -1.28 -3.55
CA GLY A 79 7.78 -0.19 -3.28
C GLY A 79 8.10 0.51 -1.97
N GLY A 80 7.66 1.76 -1.85
CA GLY A 80 7.84 2.58 -0.66
C GLY A 80 6.88 2.24 0.47
N VAL A 81 7.00 2.98 1.58
CA VAL A 81 6.08 2.95 2.72
C VAL A 81 5.38 4.30 2.82
N ARG A 82 4.05 4.28 3.01
CA ARG A 82 3.22 5.47 3.24
C ARG A 82 2.87 5.59 4.72
N TYR A 83 3.00 6.77 5.28
CA TYR A 83 2.54 7.13 6.61
C TYR A 83 1.32 8.04 6.46
N SER A 84 0.14 7.59 6.87
CA SER A 84 -1.09 8.37 6.77
C SER A 84 -2.13 7.83 7.76
N PRO A 85 -2.91 8.70 8.44
CA PRO A 85 -3.96 8.25 9.35
C PRO A 85 -5.16 7.62 8.62
N GLN A 86 -5.29 7.85 7.32
CA GLN A 86 -6.43 7.42 6.50
C GLN A 86 -6.14 6.17 5.67
N VAL A 87 -4.88 5.70 5.67
CA VAL A 87 -4.50 4.55 4.84
C VAL A 87 -5.18 3.28 5.33
N ASP A 88 -5.63 2.48 4.38
CA ASP A 88 -6.19 1.15 4.61
C ASP A 88 -5.56 0.09 3.68
N GLU A 89 -5.95 -1.16 3.87
CA GLU A 89 -5.43 -2.29 3.09
C GLU A 89 -5.74 -2.16 1.59
N SER A 90 -6.94 -1.69 1.23
CA SER A 90 -7.37 -1.52 -0.15
C SER A 90 -6.50 -0.49 -0.88
N GLU A 91 -6.23 0.66 -0.22
CA GLU A 91 -5.31 1.65 -0.77
C GLU A 91 -3.90 1.09 -0.97
N VAL A 92 -3.41 0.29 -0.02
CA VAL A 92 -2.07 -0.32 -0.11
C VAL A 92 -1.98 -1.30 -1.27
N LYS A 93 -3.02 -2.13 -1.51
CA LYS A 93 -3.09 -3.04 -2.66
C LYS A 93 -3.08 -2.28 -3.98
N ALA A 94 -3.91 -1.23 -4.10
CA ALA A 94 -3.96 -0.40 -5.29
C ALA A 94 -2.61 0.28 -5.60
N LEU A 95 -1.96 0.83 -4.58
CA LEU A 95 -0.63 1.43 -4.74
C LEU A 95 0.45 0.41 -5.11
N ALA A 96 0.35 -0.84 -4.63
CA ALA A 96 1.25 -1.93 -5.01
C ALA A 96 1.04 -2.34 -6.48
N ALA A 97 -0.22 -2.38 -6.97
CA ALA A 97 -0.54 -2.61 -8.38
C ALA A 97 0.08 -1.52 -9.27
N LEU A 98 -0.10 -0.26 -8.91
CA LEU A 98 0.52 0.86 -9.63
C LEU A 98 2.06 0.77 -9.66
N MET A 99 2.69 0.24 -8.60
CA MET A 99 4.14 0.00 -8.60
C MET A 99 4.53 -1.09 -9.59
N THR A 100 3.75 -2.18 -9.73
CA THR A 100 3.97 -3.21 -10.75
C THR A 100 3.91 -2.60 -12.16
N TYR A 101 2.86 -1.81 -12.43
CA TYR A 101 2.68 -1.18 -13.73
C TYR A 101 3.80 -0.19 -14.06
N LYS A 102 4.25 0.60 -13.07
CA LYS A 102 5.39 1.52 -13.23
C LYS A 102 6.69 0.77 -13.55
N CYS A 103 6.99 -0.31 -12.82
CA CYS A 103 8.19 -1.12 -13.07
C CYS A 103 8.15 -1.74 -14.47
N ALA A 104 6.98 -2.26 -14.90
CA ALA A 104 6.81 -2.82 -16.22
C ALA A 104 6.98 -1.77 -17.33
N LEU A 105 6.42 -0.57 -17.14
CA LEU A 105 6.49 0.52 -18.12
C LEU A 105 7.93 0.97 -18.43
N VAL A 106 8.80 0.97 -17.43
CA VAL A 106 10.21 1.39 -17.57
C VAL A 106 11.17 0.19 -17.67
N ASP A 107 10.63 -1.01 -17.84
CA ASP A 107 11.37 -2.28 -17.98
C ASP A 107 12.41 -2.53 -16.88
N VAL A 108 12.08 -2.20 -15.64
CA VAL A 108 12.93 -2.59 -14.51
C VAL A 108 12.49 -3.94 -13.95
N PRO A 109 13.46 -4.83 -13.55
CA PRO A 109 13.18 -6.23 -13.22
C PRO A 109 12.65 -6.41 -11.78
N PHE A 110 11.60 -5.68 -11.40
CA PHE A 110 11.00 -5.77 -10.06
C PHE A 110 9.49 -6.02 -10.13
N GLY A 111 8.98 -6.83 -9.20
CA GLY A 111 7.56 -6.84 -8.87
C GLY A 111 7.16 -5.60 -8.08
N GLY A 112 5.89 -5.23 -8.13
CA GLY A 112 5.38 -4.09 -7.38
C GLY A 112 4.99 -4.45 -5.95
N ALA A 113 5.36 -3.60 -5.01
CA ALA A 113 4.94 -3.68 -3.62
C ALA A 113 4.62 -2.29 -3.05
N LYS A 114 3.88 -2.26 -1.95
CA LYS A 114 3.64 -1.05 -1.17
C LYS A 114 3.51 -1.40 0.30
N GLY A 115 4.07 -0.55 1.14
CA GLY A 115 3.85 -0.57 2.58
C GLY A 115 3.03 0.61 3.04
N ALA A 116 2.40 0.48 4.21
CA ALA A 116 1.77 1.58 4.90
C ALA A 116 1.79 1.40 6.40
N VAL A 117 1.81 2.53 7.11
CA VAL A 117 1.66 2.63 8.55
C VAL A 117 0.57 3.66 8.83
N GLN A 118 -0.47 3.26 9.57
CA GLN A 118 -1.64 4.10 9.83
C GLN A 118 -1.38 5.01 11.02
N ILE A 119 -0.66 6.09 10.76
CA ILE A 119 -0.39 7.16 11.74
C ILE A 119 -0.41 8.53 11.06
N ASP A 120 -0.65 9.57 11.85
CA ASP A 120 -0.38 10.95 11.46
C ASP A 120 1.07 11.30 11.85
N PRO A 121 2.02 11.42 10.89
CA PRO A 121 3.42 11.68 11.21
C PRO A 121 3.65 12.99 11.97
N ALA A 122 2.74 13.97 11.86
CA ALA A 122 2.87 15.26 12.52
C ALA A 122 2.71 15.17 14.05
N ARG A 123 2.14 14.06 14.54
CA ARG A 123 1.92 13.82 15.99
C ARG A 123 3.12 13.16 16.68
N TYR A 124 4.18 12.84 15.95
CA TYR A 124 5.33 12.09 16.47
C TYR A 124 6.63 12.88 16.30
N THR A 125 7.55 12.70 17.24
CA THR A 125 8.92 13.21 17.08
C THR A 125 9.70 12.35 16.08
N VAL A 126 10.83 12.88 15.61
CA VAL A 126 11.73 12.16 14.67
C VAL A 126 12.15 10.82 15.28
N GLU A 127 12.52 10.80 16.57
CA GLU A 127 12.93 9.60 17.29
C GLU A 127 11.82 8.57 17.43
N GLN A 128 10.57 9.04 17.57
CA GLN A 128 9.40 8.15 17.60
C GLN A 128 9.14 7.56 16.22
N LEU A 129 9.19 8.36 15.15
CA LEU A 129 9.06 7.89 13.77
C LEU A 129 10.16 6.89 13.41
N GLU A 130 11.39 7.13 13.85
CA GLU A 130 12.48 6.17 13.65
C GLU A 130 12.18 4.82 14.34
N ARG A 131 11.71 4.83 15.58
CA ARG A 131 11.34 3.60 16.31
C ARG A 131 10.19 2.86 15.63
N ILE A 132 9.17 3.58 15.17
CA ILE A 132 8.04 3.02 14.42
C ILE A 132 8.54 2.37 13.12
N THR A 133 9.40 3.06 12.37
CA THR A 133 9.97 2.55 11.11
C THR A 133 10.84 1.31 11.34
N ARG A 134 11.69 1.32 12.38
CA ARG A 134 12.49 0.14 12.76
C ARG A 134 11.60 -1.04 13.14
N ARG A 135 10.53 -0.80 13.90
CA ARG A 135 9.59 -1.86 14.28
C ARG A 135 8.86 -2.43 13.06
N TYR A 136 8.36 -1.56 12.19
CA TYR A 136 7.75 -1.96 10.92
C TYR A 136 8.70 -2.84 10.09
N THR A 137 9.94 -2.40 9.92
CA THR A 137 10.98 -3.15 9.19
C THR A 137 11.26 -4.51 9.81
N HIS A 138 11.35 -4.58 11.14
CA HIS A 138 11.59 -5.84 11.85
C HIS A 138 10.45 -6.85 11.64
N GLU A 139 9.18 -6.40 11.62
CA GLU A 139 8.04 -7.28 11.34
C GLU A 139 8.08 -7.82 9.90
N LEU A 140 8.48 -6.98 8.94
CA LEU A 140 8.62 -7.41 7.55
C LEU A 140 9.78 -8.39 7.36
N ASP A 141 10.90 -8.17 8.04
CA ASP A 141 12.07 -9.03 8.00
C ASP A 141 11.72 -10.45 8.51
N ARG A 142 11.03 -10.55 9.62
CA ARG A 142 10.54 -11.83 10.16
C ARG A 142 9.69 -12.61 9.17
N LYS A 143 9.04 -11.94 8.22
CA LYS A 143 8.22 -12.53 7.16
C LYS A 143 8.97 -12.69 5.84
N GLN A 144 10.25 -12.33 5.78
CA GLN A 144 11.07 -12.35 4.56
C GLN A 144 10.42 -11.55 3.39
N SER A 145 9.57 -10.58 3.76
CA SER A 145 8.83 -9.73 2.81
C SER A 145 9.63 -8.53 2.31
N VAL A 146 10.90 -8.41 2.67
CA VAL A 146 11.79 -7.31 2.27
C VAL A 146 13.20 -7.81 2.04
N SER A 147 13.79 -7.41 0.93
CA SER A 147 15.23 -7.52 0.74
C SER A 147 15.93 -6.39 1.52
N TYR A 148 16.94 -6.72 2.32
CA TYR A 148 17.68 -5.78 3.19
C TYR A 148 18.31 -4.57 2.48
N THR A 149 18.45 -4.60 1.18
CA THR A 149 19.20 -3.62 0.42
C THR A 149 18.41 -2.34 0.09
N HIS A 150 17.11 -2.22 0.43
CA HIS A 150 16.26 -1.15 -0.09
C HIS A 150 15.41 -0.39 0.93
N LEU A 151 15.68 -0.53 2.24
CA LEU A 151 15.02 0.28 3.27
C LEU A 151 15.85 1.53 3.56
N THR A 152 15.53 2.61 2.88
CA THR A 152 15.96 3.94 3.30
C THR A 152 14.92 4.52 4.27
N LEU A 153 15.40 5.18 5.33
CA LEU A 153 14.55 5.98 6.22
C LEU A 153 13.79 7.03 5.40
N PRO A 154 12.54 7.34 5.76
CA PRO A 154 11.81 8.41 5.08
C PRO A 154 12.59 9.71 5.22
N THR A 155 13.06 10.24 4.12
CA THR A 155 13.52 11.64 4.05
C THR A 155 12.28 12.51 4.14
N THR A 156 12.08 13.13 5.29
CA THR A 156 11.13 14.23 5.43
C THR A 156 11.74 15.47 4.80
N GLU A 157 11.67 15.60 3.48
CA GLU A 157 11.75 16.91 2.89
C GLU A 157 10.45 17.64 3.18
N ARG A 158 10.52 18.60 4.09
CA ARG A 158 9.49 19.61 4.25
C ARG A 158 9.63 20.58 3.07
N VAL A 159 8.68 20.54 2.16
CA VAL A 159 8.39 21.67 1.28
C VAL A 159 7.40 22.57 1.99
#